data_63581a2e8100e85b802825c7cee96a0d
#
_entry.id   63581a2e8100e85b802825c7cee96a0d
#
_cell.length_a   1.000
_cell.length_b   1.000
_cell.length_c   1.000
_cell.angle_alpha   90.00
_cell.angle_beta   90.00
_cell.angle_gamma   90.00
#
_symmetry.space_group_name_H-M   'P 1'
#
loop_
_entity.id
_entity.type
_entity.pdbx_description
1 polymer ?
#
loop_
_entity_poly.entity_id
_entity_poly.type
_entity_poly.pdbx_seq_one_letter_code
_entity_poly.pdbx_strand_id
1 'polypeptide(L)'
;MGGNVRQNHDKCDGIVKKFFANGLLIAGSLTPLLFLSATSVIAASMPAVTMRVVDEHDGTPIAGLVAMFWGTAREGTITGHGGKHAILFAVEAVSDDSGELRFPKQDFGSQPFFLNTNYENPSMLLLKPDYAPLFLHNQLRIVPTLAEASRWEYEGKTVKLKKATVELMRQLAYLTTMDTDMMLDRGCIWKRVPRALVAADRMFPNPGKTNTLRTLFMNDALFAREGCGSPKAFFEPYLRP
;
A
#
# COMPACT_ATOMS: atom_id res chain seq x y z
N MET A 1 45.17 2.83 -10.54
CA MET A 1 45.19 3.62 -9.30
C MET A 1 43.92 3.29 -8.53
N GLY A 2 44.07 2.36 -7.58
CA GLY A 2 42.96 1.85 -6.77
C GLY A 2 42.91 2.58 -5.44
N GLY A 3 41.79 3.12 -5.10
CA GLY A 3 41.53 3.74 -3.80
C GLY A 3 40.59 2.85 -2.96
N ASN A 4 41.17 2.14 -2.00
CA ASN A 4 40.47 1.40 -0.97
C ASN A 4 39.82 2.38 0.02
N VAL A 5 38.46 2.41 0.08
CA VAL A 5 37.74 3.03 1.20
C VAL A 5 37.39 1.93 2.22
N ARG A 6 38.19 1.87 3.28
CA ARG A 6 37.92 1.08 4.48
C ARG A 6 36.77 1.78 5.25
N GLN A 7 35.67 1.08 5.44
CA GLN A 7 34.63 1.43 6.41
C GLN A 7 35.14 1.14 7.82
N ASN A 8 35.28 2.18 8.63
CA ASN A 8 35.42 2.10 10.08
C ASN A 8 34.06 1.90 10.73
N HIS A 9 33.70 0.66 11.01
CA HIS A 9 32.74 0.30 12.05
C HIS A 9 33.58 -0.07 13.28
N ASP A 10 33.55 0.77 14.30
CA ASP A 10 33.78 0.44 15.71
C ASP A 10 34.01 1.75 16.45
N LYS A 11 33.04 2.13 17.28
CA LYS A 11 33.18 2.86 18.54
C LYS A 11 31.91 3.63 18.90
N CYS A 12 30.97 2.94 19.50
CA CYS A 12 30.01 3.55 20.40
C CYS A 12 29.52 2.51 21.43
N ASP A 13 30.46 1.85 22.10
CA ASP A 13 30.18 1.14 23.35
C ASP A 13 31.09 1.73 24.42
N GLY A 14 30.48 2.38 25.38
CA GLY A 14 31.20 2.75 26.60
C GLY A 14 31.04 4.17 27.09
N ILE A 15 29.88 4.59 27.53
CA ILE A 15 29.70 5.61 28.57
C ILE A 15 28.29 5.45 29.19
N VAL A 16 28.05 4.46 30.01
CA VAL A 16 27.05 4.47 31.07
C VAL A 16 27.44 3.44 32.16
N LYS A 17 28.50 3.72 32.88
CA LYS A 17 28.74 3.08 34.21
C LYS A 17 29.63 4.00 34.98
N LYS A 18 29.07 4.88 35.80
CA LYS A 18 29.62 5.43 37.06
C LYS A 18 28.81 6.67 37.45
N PHE A 19 27.80 6.47 38.24
CA PHE A 19 27.28 7.46 39.19
C PHE A 19 26.17 6.80 40.04
N PHE A 20 26.58 5.97 40.98
CA PHE A 20 25.78 5.65 42.14
C PHE A 20 26.72 5.20 43.27
N ALA A 21 27.20 6.18 44.02
CA ALA A 21 27.62 5.96 45.39
C ALA A 21 27.59 7.30 46.12
N ASN A 22 26.77 7.36 47.06
CA ASN A 22 26.77 8.18 48.28
C ASN A 22 25.51 9.00 48.50
N GLY A 23 24.74 8.53 49.44
CA GLY A 23 24.32 9.36 50.60
C GLY A 23 22.90 9.84 50.61
N LEU A 24 22.19 9.29 51.45
CA LEU A 24 21.42 9.89 52.55
C LEU A 24 19.95 9.41 52.59
N LEU A 25 19.70 8.62 53.62
CA LEU A 25 18.38 8.24 54.12
C LEU A 25 17.58 9.50 54.50
N ILE A 26 16.49 9.77 53.81
CA ILE A 26 15.38 10.56 54.34
C ILE A 26 14.11 9.74 54.12
N ALA A 27 13.59 9.19 55.22
CA ALA A 27 12.29 8.55 55.28
C ALA A 27 11.20 9.60 55.10
N GLY A 28 10.61 9.62 53.93
CA GLY A 28 9.42 10.38 53.60
C GLY A 28 8.56 9.55 52.67
N SER A 29 7.51 8.96 53.26
CA SER A 29 6.50 8.19 52.52
C SER A 29 5.70 9.12 51.60
N LEU A 30 6.20 9.32 50.39
CA LEU A 30 5.44 9.83 49.25
C LEU A 30 5.26 8.69 48.28
N THR A 31 4.11 8.04 48.33
CA THR A 31 3.63 7.11 47.31
C THR A 31 3.50 7.91 45.99
N PRO A 32 4.37 7.74 44.99
CA PRO A 32 4.07 8.28 43.67
C PRO A 32 2.95 7.43 43.10
N LEU A 33 1.75 7.98 43.02
CA LEU A 33 0.73 7.50 42.11
C LEU A 33 1.34 7.60 40.70
N LEU A 34 1.96 6.52 40.25
CA LEU A 34 2.29 6.29 38.86
C LEU A 34 0.96 6.20 38.11
N PHE A 35 0.43 7.34 37.65
CA PHE A 35 -0.51 7.37 36.55
C PHE A 35 0.23 6.80 35.32
N LEU A 36 0.16 5.49 35.16
CA LEU A 36 0.38 4.86 33.86
C LEU A 36 -0.73 5.39 32.95
N SER A 37 -0.46 6.52 32.33
CA SER A 37 -1.21 6.96 31.17
C SER A 37 -1.01 5.86 30.11
N ALA A 38 -1.90 4.89 30.08
CA ALA A 38 -1.99 3.97 28.96
C ALA A 38 -2.32 4.82 27.74
N THR A 39 -1.29 5.25 27.02
CA THR A 39 -1.45 5.79 25.67
C THR A 39 -2.03 4.66 24.85
N SER A 40 -3.35 4.67 24.68
CA SER A 40 -4.03 3.79 23.75
C SER A 40 -3.46 4.09 22.37
N VAL A 41 -2.55 3.24 21.92
CA VAL A 41 -2.12 3.22 20.52
C VAL A 41 -3.36 2.84 19.74
N ILE A 42 -4.05 3.84 19.18
CA ILE A 42 -5.17 3.60 18.27
C ILE A 42 -4.55 2.97 17.04
N ALA A 43 -4.62 1.65 16.95
CA ALA A 43 -4.25 0.93 15.76
C ALA A 43 -5.21 1.37 14.63
N ALA A 44 -4.71 2.16 13.73
CA ALA A 44 -5.48 2.58 12.58
C ALA A 44 -5.71 1.37 11.65
N SER A 45 -6.93 1.22 11.16
CA SER A 45 -7.28 0.13 10.26
C SER A 45 -8.37 0.57 9.29
N MET A 46 -8.30 0.06 8.06
CA MET A 46 -9.44 0.08 7.13
C MET A 46 -10.36 -1.07 7.54
N PRO A 47 -11.66 -0.82 7.81
CA PRO A 47 -12.62 -1.88 8.06
C PRO A 47 -12.75 -2.81 6.84
N ALA A 48 -13.38 -3.97 7.03
CA ALA A 48 -13.76 -4.81 5.90
C ALA A 48 -14.66 -4.01 4.94
N VAL A 49 -14.44 -4.16 3.64
CA VAL A 49 -15.14 -3.42 2.59
C VAL A 49 -15.85 -4.41 1.67
N THR A 50 -17.12 -4.14 1.37
CA THR A 50 -17.91 -4.84 0.37
C THR A 50 -18.44 -3.86 -0.66
N MET A 51 -18.50 -4.29 -1.92
CA MET A 51 -19.13 -3.52 -2.99
C MET A 51 -19.54 -4.44 -4.13
N ARG A 52 -20.42 -3.97 -5.02
CA ARG A 52 -20.88 -4.72 -6.17
C ARG A 52 -20.45 -4.05 -7.47
N VAL A 53 -20.07 -4.84 -8.47
CA VAL A 53 -19.72 -4.36 -9.81
C VAL A 53 -20.66 -4.94 -10.85
N VAL A 54 -21.15 -4.08 -11.74
CA VAL A 54 -22.10 -4.44 -12.79
C VAL A 54 -21.74 -3.76 -14.11
N ASP A 55 -22.19 -4.34 -15.21
CA ASP A 55 -22.14 -3.71 -16.52
C ASP A 55 -23.01 -2.43 -16.52
N GLU A 56 -22.49 -1.33 -17.06
CA GLU A 56 -23.23 -0.06 -17.10
C GLU A 56 -24.45 -0.11 -18.00
N HIS A 57 -24.42 -0.92 -19.07
CA HIS A 57 -25.47 -0.95 -20.09
C HIS A 57 -26.71 -1.69 -19.60
N ASP A 58 -26.55 -2.88 -19.04
CA ASP A 58 -27.66 -3.77 -18.71
C ASP A 58 -27.77 -4.14 -17.23
N GLY A 59 -26.81 -3.70 -16.40
CA GLY A 59 -26.81 -4.01 -14.98
C GLY A 59 -26.39 -5.44 -14.63
N THR A 60 -25.93 -6.23 -15.61
CA THR A 60 -25.48 -7.60 -15.37
C THR A 60 -24.29 -7.63 -14.42
N PRO A 61 -24.26 -8.52 -13.42
CA PRO A 61 -23.12 -8.69 -12.53
C PRO A 61 -21.85 -9.05 -13.32
N ILE A 62 -20.70 -8.47 -12.94
CA ILE A 62 -19.42 -8.75 -13.55
C ILE A 62 -18.64 -9.70 -12.65
N ALA A 63 -18.61 -10.98 -12.99
CA ALA A 63 -17.81 -11.99 -12.30
C ALA A 63 -16.33 -11.97 -12.74
N GLY A 64 -15.41 -12.35 -11.84
CA GLY A 64 -14.00 -12.48 -12.13
C GLY A 64 -13.30 -11.16 -12.46
N LEU A 65 -13.85 -10.02 -12.04
CA LEU A 65 -13.18 -8.73 -12.06
C LEU A 65 -12.15 -8.70 -10.94
N VAL A 66 -10.93 -8.27 -11.23
CA VAL A 66 -9.87 -8.10 -10.25
C VAL A 66 -9.86 -6.65 -9.79
N ALA A 67 -9.90 -6.47 -8.48
CA ALA A 67 -9.82 -5.15 -7.85
C ALA A 67 -8.58 -5.07 -6.97
N MET A 68 -7.80 -3.99 -7.10
CA MET A 68 -6.69 -3.63 -6.23
C MET A 68 -7.12 -2.43 -5.37
N PHE A 69 -7.02 -2.57 -4.06
CA PHE A 69 -7.41 -1.54 -3.10
C PHE A 69 -6.21 -1.19 -2.21
N TRP A 70 -5.89 0.09 -2.10
CA TRP A 70 -4.72 0.53 -1.34
C TRP A 70 -4.96 1.87 -0.65
N GLY A 71 -4.18 2.10 0.40
CA GLY A 71 -4.07 3.38 1.09
C GLY A 71 -2.62 3.80 1.20
N THR A 72 -2.37 5.08 1.10
CA THR A 72 -1.05 5.69 1.15
C THR A 72 -0.98 6.78 2.21
N ALA A 73 0.23 7.05 2.65
CA ALA A 73 0.55 8.20 3.48
C ALA A 73 1.85 8.82 2.98
N ARG A 74 1.98 10.12 3.20
CA ARG A 74 3.19 10.87 2.90
C ARG A 74 3.81 11.37 4.18
N GLU A 75 5.10 11.08 4.38
CA GLU A 75 5.85 11.68 5.47
C GLU A 75 5.99 13.18 5.22
N GLY A 76 5.56 14.00 6.18
CA GLY A 76 5.83 15.43 6.15
C GLY A 76 7.31 15.68 6.45
N THR A 77 7.96 16.52 5.66
CA THR A 77 9.29 17.02 5.98
C THR A 77 9.19 18.42 6.57
N ILE A 78 10.09 18.75 7.51
CA ILE A 78 10.15 20.09 8.13
C ILE A 78 10.36 21.18 7.07
N THR A 79 10.94 20.85 5.94
CA THR A 79 11.21 21.75 4.83
C THR A 79 10.10 21.84 3.78
N GLY A 80 9.02 21.04 3.93
CA GLY A 80 7.90 21.03 2.98
C GLY A 80 8.20 20.38 1.63
N HIS A 81 9.40 19.89 1.39
CA HIS A 81 9.80 19.26 0.14
C HIS A 81 9.83 17.73 0.26
N GLY A 82 8.97 17.05 -0.49
CA GLY A 82 9.14 15.68 -0.92
C GLY A 82 9.32 14.63 0.19
N GLY A 83 8.35 14.45 1.07
CA GLY A 83 8.32 13.31 1.99
C GLY A 83 8.20 11.98 1.23
N LYS A 84 8.68 10.89 1.84
CA LYS A 84 8.54 9.55 1.27
C LYS A 84 7.07 9.14 1.28
N HIS A 85 6.61 8.56 0.18
CA HIS A 85 5.34 7.87 0.16
C HIS A 85 5.49 6.51 0.86
N ALA A 86 4.52 6.16 1.67
CA ALA A 86 4.41 4.86 2.31
C ALA A 86 3.06 4.24 1.94
N ILE A 87 3.06 2.98 1.53
CA ILE A 87 1.84 2.22 1.35
C ILE A 87 1.42 1.68 2.72
N LEU A 88 0.29 2.12 3.21
CA LEU A 88 -0.28 1.69 4.49
C LEU A 88 -0.85 0.27 4.38
N PHE A 89 -1.55 0.00 3.29
CA PHE A 89 -2.03 -1.32 2.92
C PHE A 89 -2.18 -1.41 1.40
N ALA A 90 -2.09 -2.63 0.89
CA ALA A 90 -2.51 -3.00 -0.44
C ALA A 90 -3.09 -4.40 -0.39
N VAL A 91 -4.22 -4.61 -1.03
CA VAL A 91 -4.95 -5.88 -1.05
C VAL A 91 -5.70 -6.02 -2.36
N GLU A 92 -5.89 -7.25 -2.82
CA GLU A 92 -6.70 -7.53 -3.99
C GLU A 92 -7.92 -8.39 -3.64
N ALA A 93 -8.97 -8.26 -4.44
CA ALA A 93 -10.13 -9.12 -4.41
C ALA A 93 -10.57 -9.46 -5.84
N VAL A 94 -11.31 -10.55 -5.97
CA VAL A 94 -11.93 -10.95 -7.25
C VAL A 94 -13.43 -11.02 -7.03
N SER A 95 -14.20 -10.40 -7.92
CA SER A 95 -15.65 -10.43 -7.82
C SER A 95 -16.18 -11.84 -8.06
N ASP A 96 -17.17 -12.23 -7.26
CA ASP A 96 -17.90 -13.48 -7.41
C ASP A 96 -18.94 -13.42 -8.54
N ASP A 97 -19.72 -14.49 -8.72
CA ASP A 97 -20.75 -14.60 -9.77
C ASP A 97 -21.87 -13.55 -9.62
N SER A 98 -22.07 -13.04 -8.42
CA SER A 98 -23.01 -11.95 -8.15
C SER A 98 -22.41 -10.54 -8.39
N GLY A 99 -21.16 -10.47 -8.81
CA GLY A 99 -20.39 -9.23 -8.97
C GLY A 99 -19.92 -8.63 -7.65
N GLU A 100 -19.99 -9.36 -6.53
CA GLU A 100 -19.59 -8.84 -5.24
C GLU A 100 -18.08 -8.94 -5.04
N LEU A 101 -17.48 -7.83 -4.60
CA LEU A 101 -16.10 -7.70 -4.15
C LEU A 101 -16.07 -7.61 -2.63
N ARG A 102 -15.21 -8.41 -1.97
CA ARG A 102 -15.04 -8.42 -0.52
C ARG A 102 -13.58 -8.27 -0.18
N PHE A 103 -13.27 -7.22 0.58
CA PHE A 103 -11.95 -6.98 1.11
C PHE A 103 -11.96 -7.18 2.62
N PRO A 104 -11.02 -7.96 3.18
CA PRO A 104 -10.90 -8.10 4.62
C PRO A 104 -10.43 -6.80 5.26
N LYS A 105 -10.68 -6.65 6.56
CA LYS A 105 -10.10 -5.58 7.37
C LYS A 105 -8.59 -5.51 7.14
N GLN A 106 -8.07 -4.29 6.96
CA GLN A 106 -6.63 -4.04 6.80
C GLN A 106 -6.11 -3.23 7.99
N ASP A 107 -5.16 -3.80 8.73
CA ASP A 107 -4.48 -3.06 9.78
C ASP A 107 -3.30 -2.30 9.17
N PHE A 108 -3.21 -1.00 9.44
CA PHE A 108 -2.14 -0.15 8.89
C PHE A 108 -0.78 -0.39 9.58
N GLY A 109 -0.75 -1.30 10.56
CA GLY A 109 0.41 -1.57 11.39
C GLY A 109 0.71 -0.41 12.36
N SER A 110 1.69 -0.61 13.22
CA SER A 110 2.26 0.47 14.03
C SER A 110 3.22 1.27 13.15
N GLN A 111 2.69 2.19 12.35
CA GLN A 111 3.54 3.16 11.68
C GLN A 111 4.20 4.05 12.75
N PRO A 112 5.51 4.30 12.69
CA PRO A 112 6.10 5.31 13.54
C PRO A 112 5.44 6.64 13.19
N PHE A 113 4.58 7.12 14.09
CA PHE A 113 3.94 8.42 13.95
C PHE A 113 5.02 9.51 14.07
N PHE A 114 5.61 9.89 12.97
CA PHE A 114 6.28 11.18 12.90
C PHE A 114 5.21 12.26 12.90
N LEU A 115 5.45 13.33 13.63
CA LEU A 115 4.52 14.43 13.93
C LEU A 115 3.84 15.10 12.71
N ASN A 116 4.13 14.68 11.48
CA ASN A 116 3.63 15.24 10.23
C ASN A 116 3.32 14.18 9.17
N THR A 117 2.57 13.14 9.52
CA THR A 117 2.11 12.17 8.52
C THR A 117 0.84 12.70 7.83
N ASN A 118 0.89 12.96 6.55
CA ASN A 118 -0.26 13.28 5.73
C ASN A 118 -0.84 11.99 5.14
N TYR A 119 -2.03 11.63 5.56
CA TYR A 119 -2.77 10.51 4.96
C TYR A 119 -3.35 10.92 3.62
N GLU A 120 -3.40 9.98 2.70
CA GLU A 120 -4.04 10.16 1.40
C GLU A 120 -5.37 9.38 1.38
N ASN A 121 -6.29 9.81 0.53
CA ASN A 121 -7.54 9.09 0.34
C ASN A 121 -7.26 7.68 -0.19
N PRO A 122 -7.91 6.64 0.35
CA PRO A 122 -7.79 5.30 -0.21
C PRO A 122 -8.25 5.26 -1.66
N SER A 123 -7.64 4.40 -2.43
CA SER A 123 -7.89 4.29 -3.87
C SER A 123 -8.10 2.83 -4.26
N MET A 124 -8.88 2.61 -5.31
CA MET A 124 -9.15 1.30 -5.86
C MET A 124 -9.07 1.33 -7.38
N LEU A 125 -8.43 0.32 -7.94
CA LEU A 125 -8.37 0.07 -9.39
C LEU A 125 -9.14 -1.21 -9.71
N LEU A 126 -10.11 -1.10 -10.60
CA LEU A 126 -10.94 -2.20 -11.08
C LEU A 126 -10.48 -2.62 -12.48
N LEU A 127 -10.16 -3.89 -12.65
CA LEU A 127 -9.57 -4.47 -13.86
C LEU A 127 -10.37 -5.68 -14.33
N LYS A 128 -10.86 -5.66 -15.57
CA LYS A 128 -11.51 -6.80 -16.21
C LYS A 128 -11.27 -6.70 -17.72
N PRO A 129 -10.81 -7.75 -18.41
CA PRO A 129 -10.79 -7.78 -19.86
C PRO A 129 -12.16 -7.37 -20.43
N ASP A 130 -12.16 -6.69 -21.58
CA ASP A 130 -13.34 -6.15 -22.25
C ASP A 130 -14.06 -4.98 -21.55
N TYR A 131 -13.58 -4.56 -20.38
CA TYR A 131 -14.05 -3.36 -19.68
C TYR A 131 -12.94 -2.31 -19.56
N ALA A 132 -13.33 -1.06 -19.56
CA ALA A 132 -12.42 0.03 -19.27
C ALA A 132 -11.99 -0.03 -17.79
N PRO A 133 -10.69 0.07 -17.48
CA PRO A 133 -10.24 0.20 -16.12
C PRO A 133 -10.94 1.37 -15.44
N LEU A 134 -11.34 1.16 -14.19
CA LEU A 134 -11.99 2.20 -13.41
C LEU A 134 -11.22 2.48 -12.13
N PHE A 135 -10.83 3.75 -11.97
CA PHE A 135 -10.22 4.27 -10.76
C PHE A 135 -11.29 4.86 -9.85
N LEU A 136 -11.33 4.40 -8.64
CA LEU A 136 -12.16 4.93 -7.58
C LEU A 136 -11.26 5.50 -6.49
N HIS A 137 -11.60 6.65 -5.98
CA HIS A 137 -10.96 7.26 -4.82
C HIS A 137 -12.01 8.06 -4.05
N ASN A 138 -11.83 8.15 -2.75
CA ASN A 138 -12.69 9.01 -1.95
C ASN A 138 -12.54 10.46 -2.40
N GLN A 139 -13.66 11.17 -2.51
CA GLN A 139 -13.64 12.59 -2.86
C GLN A 139 -13.43 13.51 -1.64
N LEU A 140 -13.19 12.90 -0.47
CA LEU A 140 -13.03 13.60 0.79
C LEU A 140 -11.72 14.36 0.81
N ARG A 141 -11.77 15.61 1.23
CA ARG A 141 -10.72 16.58 1.60
C ARG A 141 -9.32 16.40 0.97
N ILE A 142 -8.67 17.53 0.74
CA ILE A 142 -7.30 17.61 0.20
C ILE A 142 -6.27 16.91 1.10
N VAL A 143 -6.51 16.91 2.42
CA VAL A 143 -5.68 16.19 3.41
C VAL A 143 -6.63 15.52 4.41
N PRO A 144 -6.95 14.23 4.24
CA PRO A 144 -7.81 13.52 5.17
C PRO A 144 -7.11 13.28 6.51
N THR A 145 -7.89 13.30 7.58
CA THR A 145 -7.45 12.76 8.87
C THR A 145 -7.32 11.23 8.78
N LEU A 146 -6.62 10.61 9.73
CA LEU A 146 -6.52 9.15 9.79
C LEU A 146 -7.90 8.48 9.81
N ALA A 147 -8.87 9.04 10.53
CA ALA A 147 -10.24 8.52 10.58
C ALA A 147 -10.97 8.62 9.23
N GLU A 148 -10.71 9.67 8.46
CA GLU A 148 -11.25 9.85 7.10
C GLU A 148 -10.55 8.91 6.10
N ALA A 149 -9.22 8.77 6.18
CA ALA A 149 -8.45 7.83 5.37
C ALA A 149 -8.79 6.36 5.67
N SER A 150 -9.42 6.09 6.81
CA SER A 150 -9.91 4.76 7.21
C SER A 150 -11.36 4.49 6.79
N ARG A 151 -11.95 5.32 5.93
CA ARG A 151 -13.31 5.13 5.41
C ARG A 151 -13.28 4.96 3.90
N TRP A 152 -14.22 4.17 3.40
CA TRP A 152 -14.42 3.98 1.98
C TRP A 152 -15.80 4.46 1.55
N GLU A 153 -15.83 5.42 0.63
CA GLU A 153 -17.10 6.04 0.19
C GLU A 153 -17.98 5.10 -0.61
N TYR A 154 -17.44 4.05 -1.18
CA TYR A 154 -18.15 3.09 -2.02
C TYR A 154 -18.57 1.83 -1.25
N GLU A 155 -18.42 1.81 0.08
CA GLU A 155 -18.91 0.71 0.90
C GLU A 155 -20.41 0.45 0.67
N GLY A 156 -20.76 -0.82 0.39
CA GLY A 156 -22.13 -1.25 0.11
C GLY A 156 -22.70 -0.74 -1.22
N LYS A 157 -21.95 0.04 -2.02
CA LYS A 157 -22.45 0.60 -3.27
C LYS A 157 -22.27 -0.34 -4.45
N THR A 158 -23.14 -0.12 -5.46
CA THR A 158 -22.98 -0.74 -6.78
C THR A 158 -22.24 0.22 -7.71
N VAL A 159 -21.15 -0.27 -8.30
CA VAL A 159 -20.33 0.46 -9.26
C VAL A 159 -20.56 -0.10 -10.66
N LYS A 160 -20.72 0.79 -11.62
CA LYS A 160 -20.99 0.46 -13.03
C LYS A 160 -19.72 0.58 -13.85
N LEU A 161 -19.39 -0.44 -14.63
CA LEU A 161 -18.23 -0.43 -15.55
C LEU A 161 -18.71 -0.33 -17.00
N LYS A 162 -17.99 0.46 -17.77
CA LYS A 162 -18.17 0.60 -19.22
C LYS A 162 -17.40 -0.44 -19.98
N LYS A 163 -17.95 -0.95 -21.06
CA LYS A 163 -17.19 -1.75 -22.03
C LYS A 163 -16.00 -0.95 -22.55
N ALA A 164 -14.88 -1.65 -22.75
CA ALA A 164 -13.67 -1.06 -23.29
C ALA A 164 -13.86 -0.66 -24.75
N THR A 165 -13.35 0.52 -25.12
CA THR A 165 -13.07 0.89 -26.50
C THR A 165 -11.57 1.07 -26.67
N VAL A 166 -11.05 0.89 -27.88
CA VAL A 166 -9.62 1.05 -28.17
C VAL A 166 -9.11 2.42 -27.72
N GLU A 167 -9.89 3.47 -27.97
CA GLU A 167 -9.52 4.83 -27.59
C GLU A 167 -9.48 5.02 -26.07
N LEU A 168 -10.49 4.54 -25.37
CA LEU A 168 -10.56 4.63 -23.91
C LEU A 168 -9.41 3.83 -23.25
N MET A 169 -9.12 2.63 -23.76
CA MET A 169 -8.00 1.82 -23.29
C MET A 169 -6.65 2.53 -23.48
N ARG A 170 -6.46 3.20 -24.62
CA ARG A 170 -5.24 3.97 -24.88
C ARG A 170 -5.06 5.12 -23.89
N GLN A 171 -6.14 5.85 -23.58
CA GLN A 171 -6.11 6.97 -22.64
C GLN A 171 -5.83 6.50 -21.21
N LEU A 172 -6.40 5.37 -20.80
CA LEU A 172 -6.28 4.85 -19.43
C LEU A 172 -5.00 4.06 -19.18
N ALA A 173 -4.30 3.60 -20.21
CA ALA A 173 -3.07 2.81 -20.07
C ALA A 173 -2.01 3.50 -19.22
N TYR A 174 -1.83 4.82 -19.39
CA TYR A 174 -0.85 5.58 -18.62
C TYR A 174 -1.19 5.63 -17.13
N LEU A 175 -2.45 5.92 -16.80
CA LEU A 175 -2.90 5.99 -15.40
C LEU A 175 -2.76 4.62 -14.70
N THR A 176 -3.19 3.55 -15.37
CA THR A 176 -3.07 2.20 -14.83
C THR A 176 -1.61 1.83 -14.54
N THR A 177 -0.69 2.19 -15.43
CA THR A 177 0.74 1.94 -15.22
C THR A 177 1.28 2.69 -14.01
N MET A 178 0.94 3.98 -13.87
CA MET A 178 1.42 4.77 -12.72
C MET A 178 0.99 4.17 -11.38
N ASP A 179 -0.25 3.75 -11.25
CA ASP A 179 -0.75 3.20 -9.98
C ASP A 179 -0.19 1.81 -9.67
N THR A 180 0.03 0.99 -10.71
CA THR A 180 0.67 -0.31 -10.50
C THR A 180 2.16 -0.18 -10.20
N ASP A 181 2.84 0.83 -10.72
CA ASP A 181 4.27 1.07 -10.45
C ASP A 181 4.54 1.44 -8.98
N MET A 182 3.58 2.05 -8.28
CA MET A 182 3.70 2.27 -6.84
C MET A 182 3.85 0.96 -6.05
N MET A 183 3.36 -0.16 -6.60
CA MET A 183 3.48 -1.49 -5.97
C MET A 183 4.90 -2.07 -6.08
N LEU A 184 5.80 -1.44 -6.85
CA LEU A 184 7.22 -1.78 -6.92
C LEU A 184 8.01 -1.26 -5.72
N ASP A 185 7.43 -0.38 -4.92
CA ASP A 185 8.10 0.23 -3.78
C ASP A 185 8.41 -0.79 -2.68
N ARG A 186 9.20 -0.37 -1.70
CA ARG A 186 9.79 -1.20 -0.65
C ARG A 186 8.75 -2.04 0.10
N GLY A 187 9.16 -3.20 0.59
CA GLY A 187 8.35 -4.04 1.46
C GLY A 187 7.58 -5.14 0.75
N CYS A 188 7.97 -5.49 -0.48
CA CYS A 188 7.39 -6.62 -1.22
C CYS A 188 5.87 -6.50 -1.45
N ILE A 189 5.37 -5.28 -1.57
CA ILE A 189 3.93 -4.97 -1.69
C ILE A 189 3.29 -5.69 -2.90
N TRP A 190 4.04 -5.85 -3.98
CA TRP A 190 3.62 -6.57 -5.18
C TRP A 190 3.11 -8.00 -4.90
N LYS A 191 3.58 -8.64 -3.81
CA LYS A 191 3.08 -9.98 -3.40
C LYS A 191 1.64 -9.96 -2.88
N ARG A 192 1.12 -8.81 -2.50
CA ARG A 192 -0.23 -8.66 -1.96
C ARG A 192 -1.29 -8.47 -3.04
N VAL A 193 -0.85 -8.14 -4.27
CA VAL A 193 -1.74 -7.79 -5.38
C VAL A 193 -1.36 -8.46 -6.71
N PRO A 194 -1.00 -9.77 -6.69
CA PRO A 194 -0.44 -10.44 -7.88
C PRO A 194 -1.43 -10.52 -9.05
N ARG A 195 -2.71 -10.80 -8.78
CA ARG A 195 -3.72 -10.89 -9.85
C ARG A 195 -3.97 -9.55 -10.50
N ALA A 196 -3.97 -8.47 -9.70
CA ALA A 196 -4.14 -7.11 -10.23
C ALA A 196 -2.98 -6.72 -11.15
N LEU A 197 -1.73 -7.04 -10.77
CA LEU A 197 -0.56 -6.78 -11.61
C LEU A 197 -0.59 -7.58 -12.91
N VAL A 198 -0.99 -8.85 -12.86
CA VAL A 198 -1.15 -9.69 -14.06
C VAL A 198 -2.32 -9.21 -14.92
N ALA A 199 -3.44 -8.81 -14.32
CA ALA A 199 -4.57 -8.27 -15.08
C ALA A 199 -4.19 -6.97 -15.82
N ALA A 200 -3.49 -6.06 -15.14
CA ALA A 200 -3.00 -4.83 -15.75
C ALA A 200 -2.04 -5.11 -16.92
N ASP A 201 -1.10 -6.05 -16.76
CA ASP A 201 -0.17 -6.45 -17.82
C ASP A 201 -0.89 -7.03 -19.05
N ARG A 202 -1.88 -7.90 -18.83
CA ARG A 202 -2.69 -8.49 -19.91
C ARG A 202 -3.56 -7.47 -20.63
N MET A 203 -4.10 -6.49 -19.91
CA MET A 203 -4.95 -5.44 -20.50
C MET A 203 -4.14 -4.41 -21.28
N PHE A 204 -2.88 -4.19 -20.91
CA PHE A 204 -2.00 -3.18 -21.51
C PHE A 204 -0.66 -3.77 -21.96
N PRO A 205 -0.67 -4.72 -22.90
CA PRO A 205 0.55 -5.33 -23.40
C PRO A 205 1.30 -4.31 -24.28
N ASN A 206 2.12 -3.46 -23.68
CA ASN A 206 2.92 -2.49 -24.43
C ASN A 206 4.39 -2.94 -24.51
N PRO A 207 4.84 -3.51 -25.63
CA PRO A 207 6.21 -4.01 -25.76
C PRO A 207 7.30 -2.92 -25.70
N GLY A 208 6.91 -1.66 -25.90
CA GLY A 208 7.83 -0.50 -25.91
C GLY A 208 7.97 0.23 -24.58
N LYS A 209 7.12 -0.03 -23.61
CA LYS A 209 7.18 0.60 -22.29
C LYS A 209 7.40 -0.46 -21.20
N THR A 210 8.14 -0.11 -20.18
CA THR A 210 8.25 -0.95 -18.98
C THR A 210 6.88 -0.99 -18.30
N ASN A 211 6.28 -2.18 -18.23
CA ASN A 211 5.16 -2.42 -17.35
C ASN A 211 5.66 -2.93 -16.00
N THR A 212 4.80 -2.92 -15.00
CA THR A 212 5.15 -3.27 -13.62
C THR A 212 5.70 -4.70 -13.53
N LEU A 213 5.08 -5.70 -14.18
CA LEU A 213 5.58 -7.08 -14.16
C LEU A 213 6.94 -7.21 -14.84
N ARG A 214 7.14 -6.56 -15.98
CA ARG A 214 8.43 -6.56 -16.65
C ARG A 214 9.51 -5.94 -15.78
N THR A 215 9.20 -4.82 -15.12
CA THR A 215 10.11 -4.16 -14.19
C THR A 215 10.48 -5.08 -13.02
N LEU A 216 9.52 -5.78 -12.44
CA LEU A 216 9.77 -6.80 -11.41
C LEU A 216 10.72 -7.90 -11.91
N PHE A 217 10.47 -8.44 -13.11
CA PHE A 217 11.27 -9.52 -13.67
C PHE A 217 12.68 -9.09 -14.09
N MET A 218 12.85 -7.86 -14.55
CA MET A 218 14.16 -7.29 -14.83
C MET A 218 14.99 -7.09 -13.57
N ASN A 219 14.35 -6.79 -12.44
CA ASN A 219 14.98 -6.56 -11.15
C ASN A 219 14.90 -7.76 -10.20
N ASP A 220 14.66 -8.96 -10.71
CA ASP A 220 14.45 -10.20 -9.96
C ASP A 220 15.52 -10.43 -8.88
N ALA A 221 16.79 -10.32 -9.26
CA ALA A 221 17.93 -10.49 -8.34
C ALA A 221 18.00 -9.40 -7.26
N LEU A 222 17.53 -8.18 -7.55
CA LEU A 222 17.46 -7.08 -6.58
C LEU A 222 16.42 -7.40 -5.50
N PHE A 223 15.21 -7.74 -5.88
CA PHE A 223 14.16 -8.08 -4.94
C PHE A 223 14.49 -9.32 -4.11
N ALA A 224 15.17 -10.30 -4.70
CA ALA A 224 15.66 -11.46 -3.95
C ALA A 224 16.66 -11.07 -2.85
N ARG A 225 17.59 -10.15 -3.13
CA ARG A 225 18.57 -9.64 -2.15
C ARG A 225 17.92 -8.78 -1.06
N GLU A 226 16.84 -8.09 -1.37
CA GLU A 226 16.06 -7.31 -0.40
C GLU A 226 15.14 -8.17 0.49
N GLY A 227 15.19 -9.49 0.35
CA GLY A 227 14.38 -10.43 1.14
C GLY A 227 12.97 -10.65 0.59
N CYS A 228 12.64 -10.07 -0.55
CA CYS A 228 11.34 -10.28 -1.19
C CYS A 228 11.24 -11.61 -1.94
N GLY A 229 12.35 -12.32 -2.17
CA GLY A 229 12.40 -13.49 -3.04
C GLY A 229 12.31 -13.14 -4.51
N SER A 230 12.27 -14.16 -5.38
CA SER A 230 12.23 -13.98 -6.82
C SER A 230 10.81 -13.63 -7.30
N PRO A 231 10.58 -12.44 -7.90
CA PRO A 231 9.33 -12.13 -8.59
C PRO A 231 8.97 -13.15 -9.66
N LYS A 232 9.92 -13.62 -10.48
CA LYS A 232 9.66 -14.61 -11.53
C LYS A 232 9.07 -15.90 -10.98
N ALA A 233 9.66 -16.43 -9.93
CA ALA A 233 9.17 -17.66 -9.29
C ALA A 233 7.81 -17.43 -8.62
N PHE A 234 7.61 -16.28 -7.99
CA PHE A 234 6.35 -15.95 -7.32
C PHE A 234 5.18 -15.81 -8.30
N PHE A 235 5.40 -15.17 -9.45
CA PHE A 235 4.32 -14.93 -10.43
C PHE A 235 4.02 -16.11 -11.33
N GLU A 236 4.88 -17.14 -11.39
CA GLU A 236 4.69 -18.31 -12.27
C GLU A 236 3.26 -18.91 -12.19
N PRO A 237 2.65 -19.14 -11.00
CA PRO A 237 1.30 -19.68 -10.91
C PRO A 237 0.20 -18.75 -11.46
N TYR A 238 0.43 -17.44 -11.46
CA TYR A 238 -0.53 -16.43 -11.90
C TYR A 238 -0.46 -16.15 -13.41
N LEU A 239 0.63 -16.56 -14.07
CA LEU A 239 0.84 -16.35 -15.51
C LEU A 239 0.27 -17.47 -16.34
N ARG A 240 -0.04 -18.61 -15.74
CA ARG A 240 -0.71 -19.73 -16.41
C ARG A 240 -2.11 -19.31 -16.85
N PRO A 241 -2.56 -19.74 -18.05
CA PRO A 241 -3.90 -19.44 -18.55
C PRO A 241 -4.99 -20.06 -17.67
#